data_763096fc4c52327dd95aa8ccfdf799ac
#
_entry.id   763096fc4c52327dd95aa8ccfdf799ac
#
_cell.length_a   1.000
_cell.length_b   1.000
_cell.length_c   1.000
_cell.angle_alpha   90.00
_cell.angle_beta   90.00
_cell.angle_gamma   90.00
#
_symmetry.space_group_name_H-M   'P 1'
#
loop_
_entity.id
_entity.type
_entity.pdbx_description
1 polymer ?
#
loop_
_entity_poly.entity_id
_entity_poly.type
_entity_poly.pdbx_seq_one_letter_code
_entity_poly.pdbx_strand_id
1 'polypeptide(L)'
;MTSNIVKFIYKNKIVEIKNPDTNETILNYVRTKLKKTGTKEGCAEGGCGACTVVIGELEKNNIKYKAINSCISFLPNLESKQLILVEDLIDKGELHPVQKAMVNFHGSQCGFCTPGFVMSLFAMYKNYSSFKEEIIRDSIQGNLCRCTGYRPIVAAAKSLNKNNKRDSFSRDKKITLNLLKKINKRSIAIVHNNKKYFAPKSINELNKILRTEPNSKLISGGTDLSLIVTKERKDLNSLVYLNSIDELNYIKENNKYIEVGASTPLIKFESIIKKYFPDFSQILKRYGSVQIRNVCTIAGNIATASPIGDTLPLLLALDAKIIVKGKNKIQVLPLDGFFINYRKTKLRKGQFIHSIRIPFLKKSIFKAYKISKRIDDDISSVCASFNIEVNKNKIKKIRIAFGGMSNIPKRAFNCEKVFVNSYLSDKTIHKAKKILEKDFKPITDARATQKYRMEVAKNLLEKCFLEVKQRKNIRINV
;
A
#
# COMPACT_ATOMS: atom_id res chain seq x y z
N MET A 1 15.23 -8.51 27.13
CA MET A 1 16.33 -9.06 26.31
C MET A 1 15.86 -9.08 24.85
N THR A 2 16.60 -8.50 23.96
CA THR A 2 16.34 -8.58 22.51
C THR A 2 16.89 -9.91 21.97
N SER A 3 16.10 -10.60 21.15
CA SER A 3 16.49 -11.88 20.55
C SER A 3 17.11 -11.66 19.17
N ASN A 4 18.15 -12.38 18.84
CA ASN A 4 18.76 -12.43 17.51
C ASN A 4 18.19 -13.56 16.61
N ILE A 5 17.04 -14.11 16.99
CA ILE A 5 16.38 -15.23 16.32
C ILE A 5 15.06 -14.74 15.73
N VAL A 6 14.79 -15.02 14.48
CA VAL A 6 13.48 -14.87 13.84
C VAL A 6 12.68 -16.14 14.07
N LYS A 7 11.44 -16.01 14.59
CA LYS A 7 10.52 -17.12 14.79
C LYS A 7 9.25 -16.92 14.00
N PHE A 8 8.90 -17.91 13.19
CA PHE A 8 7.65 -17.91 12.42
C PHE A 8 7.07 -19.32 12.36
N ILE A 9 5.83 -19.45 11.91
CA ILE A 9 5.18 -20.75 11.76
C ILE A 9 5.28 -21.18 10.29
N TYR A 10 5.74 -22.40 10.10
CA TYR A 10 5.70 -23.08 8.81
C TYR A 10 5.22 -24.53 9.02
N LYS A 11 4.19 -24.97 8.29
CA LYS A 11 3.58 -26.31 8.43
C LYS A 11 3.28 -26.71 9.87
N ASN A 12 2.57 -25.84 10.59
CA ASN A 12 2.19 -26.05 12.01
C ASN A 12 3.35 -26.27 12.98
N LYS A 13 4.57 -25.87 12.60
CA LYS A 13 5.76 -25.89 13.47
C LYS A 13 6.37 -24.51 13.58
N ILE A 14 6.97 -24.22 14.73
CA ILE A 14 7.77 -23.01 14.92
C ILE A 14 9.12 -23.26 14.25
N VAL A 15 9.47 -22.40 13.29
CA VAL A 15 10.78 -22.33 12.66
C VAL A 15 11.57 -21.20 13.33
N GLU A 16 12.81 -21.49 13.70
CA GLU A 16 13.73 -20.55 14.33
C GLU A 16 14.95 -20.36 13.43
N ILE A 17 15.26 -19.11 13.07
CA ILE A 17 16.44 -18.78 12.27
C ILE A 17 17.32 -17.85 13.11
N LYS A 18 18.50 -18.30 13.44
CA LYS A 18 19.51 -17.53 14.18
C LYS A 18 20.29 -16.62 13.22
N ASN A 19 20.42 -15.35 13.57
CA ASN A 19 21.19 -14.34 12.82
C ASN A 19 20.99 -14.37 11.30
N PRO A 20 19.74 -14.35 10.77
CA PRO A 20 19.54 -14.33 9.32
C PRO A 20 20.15 -13.07 8.69
N ASP A 21 20.49 -13.12 7.40
CA ASP A 21 20.81 -11.92 6.66
C ASP A 21 19.59 -10.98 6.67
N THR A 22 19.81 -9.77 7.14
CA THR A 22 18.73 -8.78 7.33
C THR A 22 18.16 -8.25 6.02
N ASN A 23 18.87 -8.44 4.90
CA ASN A 23 18.47 -8.08 3.55
C ASN A 23 18.02 -9.28 2.71
N GLU A 24 18.08 -10.51 3.24
CA GLU A 24 17.52 -11.68 2.55
C GLU A 24 16.02 -11.53 2.39
N THR A 25 15.52 -11.73 1.15
CA THR A 25 14.08 -11.71 0.90
C THR A 25 13.43 -13.05 1.28
N ILE A 26 12.13 -13.01 1.61
CA ILE A 26 11.35 -14.24 1.84
C ILE A 26 11.45 -15.16 0.61
N LEU A 27 11.41 -14.59 -0.60
CA LEU A 27 11.52 -15.33 -1.85
C LEU A 27 12.83 -16.12 -1.92
N ASN A 28 13.97 -15.45 -1.66
CA ASN A 28 15.28 -16.10 -1.70
C ASN A 28 15.36 -17.22 -0.67
N TYR A 29 14.97 -16.97 0.56
CA TYR A 29 14.91 -17.98 1.62
C TYR A 29 14.07 -19.19 1.23
N VAL A 30 12.86 -18.98 0.71
CA VAL A 30 11.95 -20.03 0.29
C VAL A 30 12.57 -20.88 -0.82
N ARG A 31 13.18 -20.26 -1.82
CA ARG A 31 13.75 -20.97 -2.97
C ARG A 31 15.10 -21.64 -2.68
N THR A 32 15.97 -20.98 -1.91
CA THR A 32 17.35 -21.45 -1.71
C THR A 32 17.52 -22.30 -0.44
N LYS A 33 16.83 -21.97 0.65
CA LYS A 33 16.96 -22.68 1.94
C LYS A 33 15.87 -23.73 2.14
N LEU A 34 14.59 -23.35 1.92
CA LEU A 34 13.48 -24.32 2.01
C LEU A 34 13.39 -25.22 0.76
N LYS A 35 14.09 -24.90 -0.34
CA LYS A 35 14.06 -25.63 -1.62
C LYS A 35 12.64 -25.73 -2.21
N LYS A 36 11.76 -24.74 -1.91
CA LYS A 36 10.40 -24.64 -2.43
C LYS A 36 10.39 -23.71 -3.64
N THR A 37 10.37 -24.26 -4.84
CA THR A 37 10.57 -23.52 -6.09
C THR A 37 9.28 -23.18 -6.82
N GLY A 38 8.12 -23.55 -6.28
CA GLY A 38 6.79 -23.15 -6.80
C GLY A 38 6.60 -21.64 -6.81
N THR A 39 7.05 -20.95 -5.76
CA THR A 39 7.11 -19.47 -5.75
C THR A 39 8.18 -18.99 -6.73
N LYS A 40 7.80 -18.10 -7.67
CA LYS A 40 8.65 -17.64 -8.79
C LYS A 40 9.13 -16.20 -8.63
N GLU A 41 10.26 -15.85 -9.25
CA GLU A 41 10.68 -14.45 -9.40
C GLU A 41 10.46 -14.00 -10.86
N GLY A 42 9.62 -12.96 -11.05
CA GLY A 42 9.44 -12.35 -12.36
C GLY A 42 10.04 -10.96 -12.46
N CYS A 43 9.68 -10.03 -11.57
CA CYS A 43 10.07 -8.62 -11.65
C CYS A 43 11.04 -8.15 -10.56
N ALA A 44 11.09 -8.82 -9.40
CA ALA A 44 11.85 -8.42 -8.21
C ALA A 44 11.51 -7.00 -7.68
N GLU A 45 10.28 -6.51 -7.97
CA GLU A 45 9.83 -5.15 -7.59
C GLU A 45 8.38 -5.11 -7.07
N GLY A 46 7.74 -6.30 -6.92
CA GLY A 46 6.38 -6.40 -6.38
C GLY A 46 5.26 -6.13 -7.38
N GLY A 47 5.55 -5.98 -8.70
CA GLY A 47 4.54 -5.61 -9.71
C GLY A 47 3.94 -6.79 -10.50
N CYS A 48 4.57 -7.98 -10.52
CA CYS A 48 4.08 -9.09 -11.37
C CYS A 48 3.31 -10.18 -10.63
N GLY A 49 3.42 -10.25 -9.32
CA GLY A 49 2.74 -11.23 -8.47
C GLY A 49 3.20 -12.69 -8.56
N ALA A 50 4.18 -13.04 -9.41
CA ALA A 50 4.69 -14.41 -9.52
C ALA A 50 5.29 -14.92 -8.21
N CYS A 51 5.75 -14.02 -7.35
CA CYS A 51 6.32 -14.28 -6.04
C CYS A 51 5.29 -14.27 -4.89
N THR A 52 4.00 -14.19 -5.18
CA THR A 52 2.98 -14.12 -4.13
C THR A 52 3.04 -15.32 -3.20
N VAL A 53 3.13 -15.03 -1.90
CA VAL A 53 2.95 -15.99 -0.80
C VAL A 53 1.84 -15.47 0.11
N VAL A 54 1.33 -16.32 1.00
CA VAL A 54 0.35 -15.88 2.00
C VAL A 54 0.98 -15.93 3.38
N ILE A 55 0.77 -14.85 4.14
CA ILE A 55 1.10 -14.82 5.57
C ILE A 55 -0.18 -14.88 6.40
N GLY A 56 -0.15 -15.65 7.48
CA GLY A 56 -1.17 -15.66 8.52
C GLY A 56 -0.70 -14.79 9.68
N GLU A 57 -1.47 -13.79 10.05
CA GLU A 57 -1.19 -12.90 11.18
C GLU A 57 -2.29 -13.02 12.24
N LEU A 58 -1.89 -12.93 13.51
CA LEU A 58 -2.84 -12.86 14.62
C LEU A 58 -3.57 -11.51 14.58
N GLU A 59 -4.87 -11.52 14.37
CA GLU A 59 -5.73 -10.33 14.44
C GLU A 59 -6.83 -10.58 15.49
N LYS A 60 -6.71 -9.92 16.64
CA LYS A 60 -7.56 -10.21 17.82
C LYS A 60 -7.42 -11.70 18.20
N ASN A 61 -8.48 -12.47 18.11
CA ASN A 61 -8.50 -13.92 18.37
C ASN A 61 -8.71 -14.76 17.09
N ASN A 62 -8.26 -14.24 15.94
CA ASN A 62 -8.41 -14.89 14.64
C ASN A 62 -7.11 -14.83 13.85
N ILE A 63 -7.04 -15.58 12.75
CA ILE A 63 -5.95 -15.50 11.78
C ILE A 63 -6.45 -14.70 10.59
N LYS A 64 -5.74 -13.62 10.24
CA LYS A 64 -5.92 -12.88 9.00
C LYS A 64 -4.91 -13.37 7.98
N TYR A 65 -5.40 -13.83 6.84
CA TYR A 65 -4.56 -14.30 5.74
C TYR A 65 -4.32 -13.16 4.75
N LYS A 66 -3.04 -12.85 4.47
CA LYS A 66 -2.65 -11.75 3.60
C LYS A 66 -1.75 -12.26 2.48
N ALA A 67 -2.15 -12.06 1.23
CA ALA A 67 -1.25 -12.20 0.10
C ALA A 67 -0.21 -11.08 0.15
N ILE A 68 1.07 -11.40 -0.03
CA ILE A 68 2.18 -10.44 -0.08
C ILE A 68 3.18 -10.80 -1.19
N ASN A 69 3.97 -9.83 -1.63
CA ASN A 69 5.07 -10.05 -2.57
C ASN A 69 6.34 -10.46 -1.81
N SER A 70 6.71 -11.73 -1.88
CA SER A 70 7.89 -12.26 -1.18
C SER A 70 9.22 -11.74 -1.70
N CYS A 71 9.29 -11.26 -2.95
CA CYS A 71 10.52 -10.72 -3.55
C CYS A 71 10.95 -9.37 -2.93
N ILE A 72 10.02 -8.59 -2.35
CA ILE A 72 10.30 -7.29 -1.71
C ILE A 72 10.01 -7.29 -0.21
N SER A 73 9.77 -8.45 0.38
CA SER A 73 9.58 -8.62 1.82
C SER A 73 10.81 -9.32 2.43
N PHE A 74 11.47 -8.68 3.38
CA PHE A 74 12.65 -9.26 4.02
C PHE A 74 12.28 -10.40 4.97
N LEU A 75 13.14 -11.41 5.07
CA LEU A 75 12.95 -12.59 5.90
C LEU A 75 12.64 -12.26 7.38
N PRO A 76 13.30 -11.29 8.03
CA PRO A 76 12.96 -10.93 9.41
C PRO A 76 11.54 -10.38 9.58
N ASN A 77 10.88 -9.91 8.53
CA ASN A 77 9.49 -9.47 8.57
C ASN A 77 8.50 -10.64 8.83
N LEU A 78 8.96 -11.89 8.75
CA LEU A 78 8.16 -13.08 9.12
C LEU A 78 8.05 -13.28 10.65
N GLU A 79 8.81 -12.55 11.47
CA GLU A 79 8.69 -12.65 12.91
C GLU A 79 7.23 -12.59 13.36
N SER A 80 6.84 -13.61 14.15
CA SER A 80 5.49 -13.76 14.70
C SER A 80 4.36 -13.96 13.67
N LYS A 81 4.67 -14.52 12.48
CA LYS A 81 3.69 -14.81 11.41
C LYS A 81 3.73 -16.28 11.00
N GLN A 82 2.68 -16.71 10.31
CA GLN A 82 2.67 -17.98 9.57
C GLN A 82 3.05 -17.71 8.11
N LEU A 83 3.93 -18.53 7.55
CA LEU A 83 4.24 -18.56 6.11
C LEU A 83 3.47 -19.70 5.46
N ILE A 84 2.84 -19.43 4.31
CA ILE A 84 2.08 -20.40 3.52
C ILE A 84 2.52 -20.27 2.05
N LEU A 85 2.92 -21.38 1.46
CA LEU A 85 3.39 -21.50 0.10
C LEU A 85 2.39 -22.30 -0.75
N VAL A 86 2.53 -22.24 -2.07
CA VAL A 86 1.64 -22.97 -2.99
C VAL A 86 1.73 -24.49 -2.80
N GLU A 87 2.91 -25.00 -2.43
CA GLU A 87 3.13 -26.41 -2.13
C GLU A 87 2.44 -26.88 -0.84
N ASP A 88 2.10 -25.97 0.06
CA ASP A 88 1.48 -26.29 1.35
C ASP A 88 -0.04 -26.43 1.23
N LEU A 89 -0.62 -26.12 0.08
CA LEU A 89 -2.07 -26.19 -0.13
C LEU A 89 -2.58 -27.61 -0.36
N ILE A 90 -1.71 -28.52 -0.79
CA ILE A 90 -2.06 -29.94 -0.96
C ILE A 90 -2.19 -30.58 0.43
N ASP A 91 -3.30 -31.29 0.66
CA ASP A 91 -3.61 -31.99 1.90
C ASP A 91 -3.87 -33.45 1.63
N LYS A 92 -3.03 -34.36 2.17
CA LYS A 92 -3.13 -35.83 2.00
C LYS A 92 -3.24 -36.27 0.53
N GLY A 93 -2.52 -35.62 -0.37
CA GLY A 93 -2.55 -35.88 -1.79
C GLY A 93 -3.68 -35.17 -2.56
N GLU A 94 -4.64 -34.56 -1.86
CA GLU A 94 -5.77 -33.84 -2.47
C GLU A 94 -5.43 -32.38 -2.73
N LEU A 95 -5.76 -31.91 -3.94
CA LEU A 95 -5.62 -30.50 -4.30
C LEU A 95 -6.61 -29.62 -3.49
N HIS A 96 -6.12 -28.49 -3.02
CA HIS A 96 -6.99 -27.46 -2.45
C HIS A 96 -8.05 -27.00 -3.47
N PRO A 97 -9.28 -26.62 -3.06
CA PRO A 97 -10.32 -26.15 -3.97
C PRO A 97 -9.86 -25.11 -5.00
N VAL A 98 -8.98 -24.18 -4.59
CA VAL A 98 -8.40 -23.16 -5.48
C VAL A 98 -7.51 -23.81 -6.55
N GLN A 99 -6.66 -24.78 -6.19
CA GLN A 99 -5.80 -25.49 -7.14
C GLN A 99 -6.67 -26.32 -8.10
N LYS A 100 -7.66 -27.03 -7.58
CA LYS A 100 -8.59 -27.83 -8.38
C LYS A 100 -9.39 -26.98 -9.37
N ALA A 101 -9.87 -25.80 -8.94
CA ALA A 101 -10.54 -24.86 -9.84
C ALA A 101 -9.63 -24.40 -10.98
N MET A 102 -8.36 -24.05 -10.68
CA MET A 102 -7.41 -23.66 -11.71
C MET A 102 -7.12 -24.76 -12.74
N VAL A 103 -7.12 -26.03 -12.31
CA VAL A 103 -7.00 -27.18 -13.22
C VAL A 103 -8.26 -27.33 -14.07
N ASN A 104 -9.43 -27.40 -13.44
CA ASN A 104 -10.71 -27.66 -14.11
C ASN A 104 -11.11 -26.61 -15.15
N PHE A 105 -10.69 -25.37 -14.94
CA PHE A 105 -10.98 -24.25 -15.83
C PHE A 105 -9.79 -23.85 -16.73
N HIS A 106 -8.77 -24.70 -16.82
CA HIS A 106 -7.58 -24.46 -17.66
C HIS A 106 -6.93 -23.09 -17.38
N GLY A 107 -6.87 -22.70 -16.10
CA GLY A 107 -6.33 -21.40 -15.64
C GLY A 107 -4.80 -21.27 -15.80
N SER A 108 -4.13 -22.23 -16.42
CA SER A 108 -2.68 -22.27 -16.60
C SER A 108 -2.30 -22.71 -18.02
N GLN A 109 -1.27 -22.09 -18.60
CA GLN A 109 -0.62 -22.52 -19.84
C GLN A 109 0.87 -22.79 -19.59
N CYS A 110 1.75 -21.77 -19.66
CA CYS A 110 3.18 -21.97 -19.37
C CYS A 110 3.47 -22.30 -17.89
N GLY A 111 2.55 -22.01 -16.97
CA GLY A 111 2.64 -22.35 -15.55
C GLY A 111 3.42 -21.35 -14.69
N PHE A 112 4.17 -20.39 -15.26
CA PHE A 112 5.06 -19.51 -14.50
C PHE A 112 4.30 -18.61 -13.50
N CYS A 113 3.20 -17.99 -13.88
CA CYS A 113 2.39 -17.12 -13.04
C CYS A 113 1.39 -17.87 -12.14
N THR A 114 1.12 -19.15 -12.46
CA THR A 114 0.06 -19.95 -11.82
C THR A 114 0.17 -20.03 -10.30
N PRO A 115 1.35 -20.29 -9.69
CA PRO A 115 1.49 -20.32 -8.24
C PRO A 115 1.07 -18.99 -7.59
N GLY A 116 1.43 -17.86 -8.19
CA GLY A 116 1.06 -16.53 -7.69
C GLY A 116 -0.45 -16.31 -7.70
N PHE A 117 -1.15 -16.67 -8.79
CA PHE A 117 -2.62 -16.62 -8.85
C PHE A 117 -3.26 -17.53 -7.81
N VAL A 118 -2.79 -18.76 -7.69
CA VAL A 118 -3.29 -19.73 -6.69
C VAL A 118 -3.18 -19.13 -5.28
N MET A 119 -2.06 -18.51 -4.93
CA MET A 119 -1.88 -17.91 -3.59
C MET A 119 -2.75 -16.68 -3.38
N SER A 120 -2.95 -15.85 -4.40
CA SER A 120 -3.89 -14.71 -4.33
C SER A 120 -5.33 -15.17 -4.15
N LEU A 121 -5.77 -16.17 -4.91
CA LEU A 121 -7.09 -16.78 -4.79
C LEU A 121 -7.26 -17.53 -3.47
N PHE A 122 -6.20 -18.16 -2.93
CA PHE A 122 -6.23 -18.77 -1.61
C PHE A 122 -6.46 -17.72 -0.51
N ALA A 123 -5.75 -16.59 -0.55
CA ALA A 123 -5.99 -15.50 0.39
C ALA A 123 -7.44 -14.96 0.29
N MET A 124 -7.97 -14.82 -0.93
CA MET A 124 -9.38 -14.47 -1.17
C MET A 124 -10.30 -15.52 -0.55
N TYR A 125 -10.09 -16.78 -0.85
CA TYR A 125 -10.89 -17.92 -0.34
C TYR A 125 -10.93 -17.95 1.19
N LYS A 126 -9.84 -17.63 1.87
CA LYS A 126 -9.77 -17.60 3.34
C LYS A 126 -10.47 -16.40 3.96
N ASN A 127 -10.48 -15.25 3.29
CA ASN A 127 -10.93 -13.98 3.89
C ASN A 127 -12.40 -13.63 3.57
N TYR A 128 -12.98 -14.14 2.47
CA TYR A 128 -14.32 -13.76 2.04
C TYR A 128 -15.28 -14.96 2.09
N SER A 129 -16.55 -14.69 2.36
CA SER A 129 -17.63 -15.70 2.36
C SER A 129 -18.29 -15.89 0.99
N SER A 130 -18.20 -14.88 0.12
CA SER A 130 -18.73 -14.91 -1.25
C SER A 130 -17.69 -14.32 -2.21
N PHE A 131 -17.72 -14.78 -3.47
CA PHE A 131 -16.71 -14.42 -4.48
C PHE A 131 -17.36 -13.63 -5.62
N LYS A 132 -17.83 -12.40 -5.29
CA LYS A 132 -18.33 -11.45 -6.27
C LYS A 132 -17.21 -11.05 -7.23
N GLU A 133 -17.55 -10.70 -8.46
CA GLU A 133 -16.58 -10.35 -9.50
C GLU A 133 -15.62 -9.22 -9.10
N GLU A 134 -16.12 -8.19 -8.39
CA GLU A 134 -15.27 -7.12 -7.86
C GLU A 134 -14.20 -7.65 -6.90
N ILE A 135 -14.56 -8.58 -6.00
CA ILE A 135 -13.62 -9.21 -5.05
C ILE A 135 -12.58 -10.06 -5.78
N ILE A 136 -13.03 -10.82 -6.79
CA ILE A 136 -12.13 -11.64 -7.62
C ILE A 136 -11.12 -10.75 -8.33
N ARG A 137 -11.60 -9.72 -9.06
CA ARG A 137 -10.75 -8.80 -9.81
C ARG A 137 -9.74 -8.10 -8.89
N ASP A 138 -10.20 -7.56 -7.76
CA ASP A 138 -9.31 -6.93 -6.76
C ASP A 138 -8.26 -7.91 -6.23
N SER A 139 -8.64 -9.16 -5.97
CA SER A 139 -7.72 -10.17 -5.42
C SER A 139 -6.61 -10.58 -6.38
N ILE A 140 -6.86 -10.59 -7.69
CA ILE A 140 -5.90 -11.04 -8.71
C ILE A 140 -5.22 -9.91 -9.50
N GLN A 141 -5.62 -8.65 -9.31
CA GLN A 141 -5.09 -7.51 -10.10
C GLN A 141 -3.56 -7.38 -10.02
N GLY A 142 -2.93 -7.83 -8.93
CA GLY A 142 -1.48 -7.82 -8.76
C GLY A 142 -0.75 -9.02 -9.36
N ASN A 143 -1.43 -9.87 -10.15
CA ASN A 143 -0.84 -11.04 -10.78
C ASN A 143 -0.90 -10.89 -12.30
N LEU A 144 0.25 -10.91 -12.96
CA LEU A 144 0.34 -10.75 -14.41
C LEU A 144 0.47 -12.11 -15.10
N CYS A 145 -0.34 -12.31 -16.14
CA CYS A 145 -0.25 -13.45 -17.04
C CYS A 145 -0.21 -13.00 -18.50
N ARG A 146 0.73 -13.54 -19.27
CA ARG A 146 0.85 -13.25 -20.71
C ARG A 146 0.10 -14.24 -21.60
N CYS A 147 -0.19 -15.44 -21.09
CA CYS A 147 -0.64 -16.56 -21.92
C CYS A 147 -2.17 -16.70 -22.00
N THR A 148 -2.86 -16.64 -20.84
CA THR A 148 -4.26 -17.11 -20.70
C THR A 148 -5.32 -16.08 -21.08
N GLY A 149 -4.96 -14.80 -21.20
CA GLY A 149 -5.93 -13.70 -21.34
C GLY A 149 -6.84 -13.52 -20.11
N TYR A 150 -6.49 -14.10 -18.97
CA TYR A 150 -7.15 -14.01 -17.65
C TYR A 150 -8.54 -14.67 -17.55
N ARG A 151 -9.30 -14.81 -18.64
CA ARG A 151 -10.68 -15.36 -18.62
C ARG A 151 -10.79 -16.71 -17.90
N PRO A 152 -9.93 -17.73 -18.18
CA PRO A 152 -9.98 -19.01 -17.48
C PRO A 152 -9.70 -18.87 -15.98
N ILE A 153 -8.78 -17.98 -15.59
CA ILE A 153 -8.45 -17.71 -14.18
C ILE A 153 -9.63 -17.09 -13.44
N VAL A 154 -10.31 -16.11 -14.07
CA VAL A 154 -11.52 -15.51 -13.52
C VAL A 154 -12.65 -16.52 -13.42
N ALA A 155 -12.82 -17.39 -14.44
CA ALA A 155 -13.81 -18.48 -14.42
C ALA A 155 -13.53 -19.48 -13.28
N ALA A 156 -12.26 -19.87 -13.10
CA ALA A 156 -11.85 -20.70 -11.97
C ALA A 156 -12.18 -20.04 -10.63
N ALA A 157 -11.92 -18.73 -10.48
CA ALA A 157 -12.25 -18.01 -9.27
C ALA A 157 -13.77 -17.91 -9.01
N LYS A 158 -14.58 -17.72 -10.06
CA LYS A 158 -16.05 -17.70 -9.98
C LYS A 158 -16.65 -19.06 -9.60
N SER A 159 -16.01 -20.15 -10.00
CA SER A 159 -16.46 -21.51 -9.66
C SER A 159 -16.22 -21.88 -8.19
N LEU A 160 -15.39 -21.13 -7.48
CA LEU A 160 -15.10 -21.38 -6.08
C LEU A 160 -16.37 -21.27 -5.24
N ASN A 161 -16.64 -22.31 -4.47
CA ASN A 161 -17.73 -22.33 -3.52
C ASN A 161 -17.18 -22.74 -2.14
N LYS A 162 -17.66 -22.11 -1.09
CA LYS A 162 -17.37 -22.54 0.30
C LYS A 162 -18.31 -23.66 0.71
N ASN A 163 -18.29 -24.76 -0.06
CA ASN A 163 -18.95 -25.98 0.39
C ASN A 163 -18.37 -26.42 1.74
N ASN A 164 -19.16 -27.05 2.57
CA ASN A 164 -18.90 -27.40 3.98
C ASN A 164 -17.62 -28.19 4.29
N LYS A 165 -16.78 -28.51 3.31
CA LYS A 165 -15.49 -29.17 3.53
C LYS A 165 -14.44 -28.17 4.04
N ARG A 166 -14.08 -28.33 5.31
CA ARG A 166 -13.01 -27.56 5.94
C ARG A 166 -11.65 -27.98 5.36
N ASP A 167 -10.92 -27.04 4.75
CA ASP A 167 -9.53 -27.24 4.35
C ASP A 167 -8.61 -27.49 5.58
N SER A 168 -7.37 -27.93 5.36
CA SER A 168 -6.39 -28.18 6.41
C SER A 168 -6.18 -26.96 7.32
N PHE A 169 -6.10 -25.76 6.73
CA PHE A 169 -5.91 -24.51 7.47
C PHE A 169 -7.10 -24.18 8.39
N SER A 170 -8.30 -24.56 8.01
CA SER A 170 -9.50 -24.42 8.86
C SER A 170 -9.54 -25.46 9.95
N ARG A 171 -9.11 -26.70 9.69
CA ARG A 171 -9.00 -27.77 10.71
C ARG A 171 -7.94 -27.42 11.73
N ASP A 172 -6.77 -26.98 11.29
CA ASP A 172 -5.61 -26.70 12.14
C ASP A 172 -5.60 -25.29 12.74
N LYS A 173 -6.66 -24.51 12.51
CA LYS A 173 -6.77 -23.11 12.95
C LYS A 173 -6.45 -22.93 14.45
N LYS A 174 -6.93 -23.82 15.32
CA LYS A 174 -6.70 -23.75 16.77
C LYS A 174 -5.22 -23.94 17.11
N ILE A 175 -4.56 -24.88 16.44
CA ILE A 175 -3.12 -25.15 16.61
C ILE A 175 -2.33 -23.92 16.16
N THR A 176 -2.59 -23.41 14.96
CA THR A 176 -1.90 -22.23 14.43
C THR A 176 -2.09 -20.99 15.31
N LEU A 177 -3.31 -20.76 15.84
CA LEU A 177 -3.59 -19.65 16.76
C LEU A 177 -2.75 -19.76 18.04
N ASN A 178 -2.66 -20.94 18.64
CA ASN A 178 -1.88 -21.16 19.84
C ASN A 178 -0.39 -20.92 19.60
N LEU A 179 0.13 -21.39 18.45
CA LEU A 179 1.52 -21.15 18.08
C LEU A 179 1.81 -19.66 17.82
N LEU A 180 0.91 -18.95 17.11
CA LEU A 180 1.03 -17.50 16.90
C LEU A 180 1.04 -16.71 18.20
N LYS A 181 0.16 -17.07 19.15
CA LYS A 181 0.13 -16.46 20.49
C LYS A 181 1.43 -16.73 21.26
N LYS A 182 2.01 -17.93 21.14
CA LYS A 182 3.26 -18.31 21.81
C LYS A 182 4.46 -17.49 21.33
N ILE A 183 4.56 -17.16 20.04
CA ILE A 183 5.70 -16.45 19.46
C ILE A 183 5.53 -14.92 19.41
N ASN A 184 4.34 -14.37 19.64
CA ASN A 184 3.99 -12.96 19.35
C ASN A 184 4.49 -11.90 20.35
N LYS A 185 5.34 -12.21 21.32
CA LYS A 185 5.56 -11.25 22.43
C LYS A 185 7.00 -10.78 22.62
N ARG A 186 7.84 -10.74 21.58
CA ARG A 186 9.24 -10.37 21.78
C ARG A 186 9.72 -9.35 20.75
N SER A 187 10.63 -8.51 21.20
CA SER A 187 11.41 -7.66 20.30
C SER A 187 12.60 -8.45 19.78
N ILE A 188 13.00 -8.19 18.55
CA ILE A 188 14.22 -8.78 17.98
C ILE A 188 15.22 -7.69 17.62
N ALA A 189 16.52 -8.04 17.73
CA ALA A 189 17.65 -7.26 17.26
C ALA A 189 18.65 -8.24 16.66
N ILE A 190 18.87 -8.10 15.36
CA ILE A 190 19.74 -8.97 14.58
C ILE A 190 20.94 -8.15 14.11
N VAL A 191 22.12 -8.75 14.21
CA VAL A 191 23.35 -8.22 13.62
C VAL A 191 23.95 -9.33 12.74
N HIS A 192 24.06 -9.07 11.45
CA HIS A 192 24.60 -9.99 10.47
C HIS A 192 25.54 -9.25 9.52
N ASN A 193 26.83 -9.60 9.48
CA ASN A 193 27.83 -8.96 8.62
C ASN A 193 27.73 -7.42 8.63
N ASN A 194 27.75 -6.80 9.80
CA ASN A 194 27.60 -5.36 10.03
C ASN A 194 26.24 -4.75 9.64
N LYS A 195 25.30 -5.56 9.15
CA LYS A 195 23.92 -5.13 8.90
C LYS A 195 23.08 -5.37 10.15
N LYS A 196 22.23 -4.40 10.50
CA LYS A 196 21.38 -4.42 11.70
C LYS A 196 19.91 -4.42 11.32
N TYR A 197 19.11 -5.17 12.07
CA TYR A 197 17.66 -5.17 11.94
C TYR A 197 17.01 -5.20 13.31
N PHE A 198 16.09 -4.27 13.55
CA PHE A 198 15.35 -4.13 14.81
C PHE A 198 13.85 -4.24 14.54
N ALA A 199 13.13 -5.01 15.36
CA ALA A 199 11.68 -5.02 15.40
C ALA A 199 11.20 -4.76 16.85
N PRO A 200 11.15 -3.48 17.27
CA PRO A 200 10.67 -3.09 18.59
C PRO A 200 9.18 -3.36 18.72
N LYS A 201 8.69 -3.64 19.95
CA LYS A 201 7.26 -3.88 20.23
C LYS A 201 6.56 -2.66 20.84
N SER A 202 7.30 -1.59 21.13
CA SER A 202 6.73 -0.35 21.69
C SER A 202 7.41 0.89 21.11
N ILE A 203 6.72 2.04 21.21
CA ILE A 203 7.29 3.35 20.88
C ILE A 203 8.48 3.68 21.78
N ASN A 204 8.47 3.24 23.02
CA ASN A 204 9.59 3.45 23.93
C ASN A 204 10.85 2.72 23.48
N GLU A 205 10.73 1.46 23.04
CA GLU A 205 11.85 0.73 22.44
C GLU A 205 12.32 1.38 21.13
N LEU A 206 11.40 1.80 20.26
CA LEU A 206 11.73 2.53 19.04
C LEU A 206 12.57 3.78 19.35
N ASN A 207 12.14 4.57 20.33
CA ASN A 207 12.88 5.77 20.74
C ASN A 207 14.30 5.45 21.27
N LYS A 208 14.46 4.35 22.02
CA LYS A 208 15.78 3.88 22.47
C LYS A 208 16.68 3.52 21.28
N ILE A 209 16.15 2.75 20.33
CA ILE A 209 16.90 2.37 19.12
C ILE A 209 17.29 3.61 18.31
N LEU A 210 16.37 4.55 18.09
CA LEU A 210 16.68 5.77 17.31
C LEU A 210 17.64 6.73 17.99
N ARG A 211 17.86 6.60 19.30
CA ARG A 211 18.94 7.36 20.01
C ARG A 211 20.31 6.77 19.74
N THR A 212 20.44 5.45 19.71
CA THR A 212 21.72 4.75 19.47
C THR A 212 22.00 4.57 17.97
N GLU A 213 20.97 4.42 17.15
CA GLU A 213 21.05 4.18 15.71
C GLU A 213 20.23 5.21 14.91
N PRO A 214 20.59 6.52 14.96
CA PRO A 214 19.77 7.59 14.40
C PRO A 214 19.71 7.60 12.87
N ASN A 215 20.60 6.87 12.21
CA ASN A 215 20.65 6.71 10.75
C ASN A 215 19.87 5.50 10.22
N SER A 216 19.26 4.70 11.10
CA SER A 216 18.45 3.53 10.69
C SER A 216 17.34 3.93 9.74
N LYS A 217 17.14 3.14 8.71
CA LYS A 217 15.98 3.29 7.81
C LYS A 217 14.75 2.65 8.46
N LEU A 218 13.68 3.42 8.55
CA LEU A 218 12.40 2.94 9.06
C LEU A 218 11.65 2.21 7.94
N ILE A 219 11.27 0.98 8.20
CA ILE A 219 10.55 0.15 7.23
C ILE A 219 9.20 -0.31 7.80
N SER A 220 8.14 -0.18 7.00
CA SER A 220 6.84 -0.81 7.25
C SER A 220 6.64 -1.97 6.26
N GLY A 221 5.97 -1.74 5.13
CA GLY A 221 5.75 -2.76 4.11
C GLY A 221 6.95 -3.07 3.22
N GLY A 222 7.97 -2.22 3.21
CA GLY A 222 9.15 -2.39 2.36
C GLY A 222 8.92 -2.13 0.86
N THR A 223 7.72 -1.82 0.44
CA THR A 223 7.28 -1.75 -0.97
C THR A 223 8.02 -0.74 -1.85
N ASP A 224 8.78 0.17 -1.26
CA ASP A 224 9.69 1.09 -1.95
C ASP A 224 11.14 0.88 -1.49
N LEU A 225 11.36 0.82 -0.17
CA LEU A 225 12.71 0.74 0.39
C LEU A 225 13.46 -0.54 -0.01
N SER A 226 12.75 -1.67 -0.12
CA SER A 226 13.35 -2.95 -0.51
C SER A 226 13.91 -2.94 -1.93
N LEU A 227 13.47 -2.04 -2.80
CA LEU A 227 13.98 -1.91 -4.17
C LEU A 227 15.46 -1.52 -4.20
N ILE A 228 15.96 -0.88 -3.17
CA ILE A 228 17.39 -0.60 -3.01
C ILE A 228 18.18 -1.91 -3.02
N VAL A 229 17.66 -2.96 -2.34
CA VAL A 229 18.31 -4.27 -2.32
C VAL A 229 18.01 -5.05 -3.61
N THR A 230 16.75 -5.11 -4.02
CA THR A 230 16.34 -6.04 -5.07
C THR A 230 16.59 -5.52 -6.49
N LYS A 231 16.60 -4.20 -6.70
CA LYS A 231 16.82 -3.58 -8.02
C LYS A 231 18.15 -2.84 -8.11
N GLU A 232 18.50 -2.05 -7.08
CA GLU A 232 19.76 -1.31 -7.09
C GLU A 232 20.98 -2.17 -6.64
N ARG A 233 20.72 -3.36 -6.08
CA ARG A 233 21.76 -4.30 -5.58
C ARG A 233 22.66 -3.67 -4.51
N LYS A 234 22.07 -2.81 -3.65
CA LYS A 234 22.77 -2.16 -2.54
C LYS A 234 22.23 -2.67 -1.20
N ASP A 235 23.11 -2.80 -0.22
CA ASP A 235 22.71 -3.21 1.13
C ASP A 235 22.05 -2.07 1.91
N LEU A 236 21.13 -2.44 2.78
CA LEU A 236 20.54 -1.59 3.80
C LEU A 236 21.19 -1.94 5.15
N ASN A 237 22.09 -1.08 5.61
CA ASN A 237 22.95 -1.37 6.78
C ASN A 237 22.21 -1.39 8.12
N SER A 238 21.15 -0.61 8.27
CA SER A 238 20.37 -0.60 9.52
C SER A 238 18.90 -0.36 9.22
N LEU A 239 18.05 -1.27 9.68
CA LEU A 239 16.60 -1.28 9.48
C LEU A 239 15.86 -1.32 10.81
N VAL A 240 14.78 -0.56 10.93
CA VAL A 240 13.82 -0.66 12.05
C VAL A 240 12.43 -0.92 11.51
N TYR A 241 11.87 -2.08 11.85
CA TYR A 241 10.56 -2.54 11.39
C TYR A 241 9.44 -1.99 12.28
N LEU A 242 8.60 -1.13 11.70
CA LEU A 242 7.56 -0.43 12.45
C LEU A 242 6.27 -1.24 12.64
N ASN A 243 6.00 -2.21 11.77
CA ASN A 243 4.75 -2.98 11.85
C ASN A 243 4.71 -3.97 13.03
N SER A 244 5.81 -4.10 13.77
CA SER A 244 5.86 -4.83 15.04
C SER A 244 5.31 -4.03 16.23
N ILE A 245 5.03 -2.72 16.06
CA ILE A 245 4.56 -1.81 17.10
C ILE A 245 3.05 -1.62 16.97
N ASP A 246 2.29 -2.28 17.84
CA ASP A 246 0.81 -2.21 17.83
C ASP A 246 0.29 -0.78 18.06
N GLU A 247 1.00 0.01 18.86
CA GLU A 247 0.69 1.42 19.13
C GLU A 247 0.67 2.30 17.88
N LEU A 248 1.27 1.87 16.79
CA LEU A 248 1.29 2.56 15.49
C LEU A 248 0.26 2.02 14.48
N ASN A 249 -0.45 0.94 14.81
CA ASN A 249 -1.43 0.29 13.92
C ASN A 249 -2.86 0.54 14.41
N TYR A 250 -3.36 1.74 14.20
CA TYR A 250 -4.72 2.11 14.60
C TYR A 250 -5.37 3.10 13.64
N ILE A 251 -6.69 3.16 13.68
CA ILE A 251 -7.50 4.24 13.09
C ILE A 251 -8.44 4.73 14.19
N LYS A 252 -8.41 6.03 14.47
CA LYS A 252 -9.28 6.69 15.44
C LYS A 252 -10.07 7.79 14.74
N GLU A 253 -11.36 7.83 15.02
CA GLU A 253 -12.29 8.84 14.52
C GLU A 253 -12.76 9.70 15.68
N ASN A 254 -12.85 11.01 15.46
CA ASN A 254 -13.51 11.95 16.36
C ASN A 254 -14.36 12.94 15.54
N ASN A 255 -14.94 13.96 16.16
CA ASN A 255 -15.83 14.91 15.47
C ASN A 255 -15.11 15.86 14.50
N LYS A 256 -13.78 15.86 14.41
CA LYS A 256 -12.99 16.83 13.64
C LYS A 256 -12.14 16.17 12.53
N TYR A 257 -11.63 14.96 12.76
CA TYR A 257 -10.70 14.28 11.85
C TYR A 257 -10.66 12.76 12.06
N ILE A 258 -10.14 12.08 11.06
CA ILE A 258 -9.66 10.69 11.18
C ILE A 258 -8.16 10.75 11.50
N GLU A 259 -7.72 10.02 12.51
CA GLU A 259 -6.30 9.83 12.81
C GLU A 259 -5.88 8.40 12.47
N VAL A 260 -4.85 8.26 11.64
CA VAL A 260 -4.34 6.99 11.14
C VAL A 260 -2.92 6.80 11.63
N GLY A 261 -2.65 5.73 12.36
CA GLY A 261 -1.32 5.36 12.85
C GLY A 261 -0.37 4.97 11.71
N ALA A 262 0.92 5.21 11.92
CA ALA A 262 1.94 5.09 10.86
C ALA A 262 2.11 3.67 10.29
N SER A 263 1.83 2.63 11.06
CA SER A 263 1.93 1.22 10.63
C SER A 263 0.61 0.65 10.12
N THR A 264 -0.45 1.48 10.00
CA THR A 264 -1.75 1.02 9.49
C THR A 264 -1.66 0.72 7.99
N PRO A 265 -1.92 -0.54 7.56
CA PRO A 265 -1.91 -0.89 6.14
C PRO A 265 -2.98 -0.16 5.34
N LEU A 266 -2.68 0.16 4.07
CA LEU A 266 -3.61 0.87 3.19
C LEU A 266 -4.94 0.15 3.01
N ILE A 267 -4.95 -1.18 3.01
CA ILE A 267 -6.19 -1.96 2.89
C ILE A 267 -7.15 -1.74 4.08
N LYS A 268 -6.62 -1.54 5.29
CA LYS A 268 -7.44 -1.17 6.46
C LYS A 268 -7.92 0.28 6.37
N PHE A 269 -7.05 1.16 5.92
CA PHE A 269 -7.39 2.57 5.76
C PHE A 269 -8.46 2.76 4.67
N GLU A 270 -8.37 2.05 3.54
CA GLU A 270 -9.32 2.13 2.44
C GLU A 270 -10.76 1.86 2.91
N SER A 271 -10.96 0.83 3.73
CA SER A 271 -12.29 0.47 4.23
C SER A 271 -12.96 1.57 5.05
N ILE A 272 -12.19 2.38 5.77
CA ILE A 272 -12.69 3.48 6.61
C ILE A 272 -12.84 4.77 5.80
N ILE A 273 -11.85 5.11 4.97
CA ILE A 273 -11.86 6.36 4.21
C ILE A 273 -13.00 6.42 3.20
N LYS A 274 -13.45 5.27 2.70
CA LYS A 274 -14.60 5.14 1.80
C LYS A 274 -15.87 5.81 2.35
N LYS A 275 -16.06 5.75 3.66
CA LYS A 275 -17.23 6.33 4.36
C LYS A 275 -17.26 7.86 4.23
N TYR A 276 -16.11 8.51 4.21
CA TYR A 276 -15.97 9.98 4.26
C TYR A 276 -15.54 10.58 2.93
N PHE A 277 -14.71 9.87 2.20
CA PHE A 277 -14.10 10.33 0.94
C PHE A 277 -14.14 9.20 -0.10
N PRO A 278 -15.29 8.95 -0.74
CA PRO A 278 -15.43 7.86 -1.73
C PRO A 278 -14.41 7.92 -2.85
N ASP A 279 -14.12 9.13 -3.38
CA ASP A 279 -13.13 9.31 -4.45
C ASP A 279 -11.71 8.95 -3.99
N PHE A 280 -11.36 9.20 -2.72
CA PHE A 280 -10.08 8.74 -2.16
C PHE A 280 -10.01 7.21 -2.16
N SER A 281 -11.07 6.54 -1.71
CA SER A 281 -11.16 5.07 -1.72
C SER A 281 -11.01 4.51 -3.14
N GLN A 282 -11.62 5.14 -4.15
CA GLN A 282 -11.46 4.74 -5.55
C GLN A 282 -10.00 4.81 -6.01
N ILE A 283 -9.26 5.84 -5.63
CA ILE A 283 -7.83 5.94 -5.94
C ILE A 283 -7.05 4.84 -5.20
N LEU A 284 -7.37 4.56 -3.93
CA LEU A 284 -6.70 3.50 -3.16
C LEU A 284 -6.92 2.10 -3.75
N LYS A 285 -8.10 1.80 -4.28
CA LYS A 285 -8.36 0.52 -4.99
C LYS A 285 -7.43 0.34 -6.19
N ARG A 286 -7.03 1.44 -6.83
CA ARG A 286 -6.09 1.48 -7.96
C ARG A 286 -4.63 1.73 -7.54
N TYR A 287 -4.34 1.76 -6.22
CA TYR A 287 -3.00 1.94 -5.68
C TYR A 287 -2.31 0.59 -5.53
N GLY A 288 -1.43 0.26 -6.45
CA GLY A 288 -0.77 -1.04 -6.48
C GLY A 288 -1.76 -2.21 -6.44
N SER A 289 -1.29 -3.34 -6.00
CA SER A 289 -2.07 -4.58 -5.84
C SER A 289 -2.54 -4.79 -4.40
N VAL A 290 -3.41 -5.79 -4.17
CA VAL A 290 -3.76 -6.25 -2.82
C VAL A 290 -2.51 -6.65 -2.03
N GLN A 291 -1.55 -7.31 -2.67
CA GLN A 291 -0.27 -7.69 -2.05
C GLN A 291 0.48 -6.47 -1.52
N ILE A 292 0.48 -5.38 -2.28
CA ILE A 292 1.08 -4.09 -1.88
C ILE A 292 0.25 -3.43 -0.78
N ARG A 293 -1.08 -3.29 -0.96
CA ARG A 293 -1.95 -2.61 0.01
C ARG A 293 -2.05 -3.33 1.36
N ASN A 294 -1.78 -4.63 1.41
CA ASN A 294 -1.73 -5.42 2.64
C ASN A 294 -0.57 -5.02 3.57
N VAL A 295 0.49 -4.42 3.05
CA VAL A 295 1.72 -4.11 3.80
C VAL A 295 2.15 -2.66 3.74
N CYS A 296 1.90 -1.94 2.64
CA CYS A 296 2.24 -0.51 2.55
C CYS A 296 1.33 0.36 3.42
N THR A 297 1.83 1.53 3.81
CA THR A 297 1.15 2.46 4.73
C THR A 297 1.14 3.89 4.17
N ILE A 298 0.16 4.70 4.61
CA ILE A 298 0.14 6.13 4.26
C ILE A 298 1.41 6.84 4.75
N ALA A 299 1.84 6.57 5.99
CA ALA A 299 3.04 7.16 6.54
C ALA A 299 4.29 6.79 5.72
N GLY A 300 4.40 5.55 5.26
CA GLY A 300 5.45 5.11 4.35
C GLY A 300 5.42 5.90 3.04
N ASN A 301 4.24 6.07 2.43
CA ASN A 301 4.09 6.85 1.19
C ASN A 301 4.49 8.32 1.38
N ILE A 302 4.09 8.95 2.51
CA ILE A 302 4.50 10.32 2.87
C ILE A 302 6.03 10.40 3.08
N ALA A 303 6.62 9.46 3.83
CA ALA A 303 8.05 9.46 4.13
C ALA A 303 8.92 9.23 2.88
N THR A 304 8.45 8.42 1.94
CA THR A 304 9.09 8.21 0.63
C THR A 304 9.10 9.48 -0.22
N ALA A 305 8.09 10.35 -0.07
CA ALA A 305 7.97 11.62 -0.79
C ALA A 305 8.09 11.49 -2.32
N SER A 306 7.55 10.40 -2.88
CA SER A 306 7.55 10.20 -4.33
C SER A 306 6.66 11.24 -5.02
N PRO A 307 7.11 11.94 -6.07
CA PRO A 307 6.28 12.88 -6.80
C PRO A 307 5.05 12.23 -7.46
N ILE A 308 5.07 10.91 -7.62
CA ILE A 308 3.97 10.11 -8.21
C ILE A 308 3.22 9.27 -7.15
N GLY A 309 3.42 9.54 -5.86
CA GLY A 309 2.68 8.89 -4.78
C GLY A 309 1.24 9.36 -4.75
N ASP A 310 0.29 8.49 -5.12
CA ASP A 310 -1.10 8.86 -5.34
C ASP A 310 -1.81 9.43 -4.09
N THR A 311 -1.45 8.99 -2.88
CA THR A 311 -2.10 9.49 -1.67
C THR A 311 -1.71 10.94 -1.34
N LEU A 312 -0.57 11.42 -1.84
CA LEU A 312 0.02 12.69 -1.42
C LEU A 312 -0.78 13.91 -1.91
N PRO A 313 -1.17 14.03 -3.19
CA PRO A 313 -2.04 15.12 -3.61
C PRO A 313 -3.40 15.09 -2.91
N LEU A 314 -3.96 13.90 -2.62
CA LEU A 314 -5.24 13.76 -1.93
C LEU A 314 -5.15 14.33 -0.51
N LEU A 315 -4.10 13.97 0.22
CA LEU A 315 -3.86 14.46 1.57
C LEU A 315 -3.57 15.97 1.60
N LEU A 316 -2.87 16.51 0.59
CA LEU A 316 -2.63 17.96 0.44
C LEU A 316 -3.93 18.72 0.23
N ALA A 317 -4.82 18.24 -0.64
CA ALA A 317 -6.11 18.88 -0.87
C ALA A 317 -7.04 18.81 0.35
N LEU A 318 -6.87 17.80 1.20
CA LEU A 318 -7.62 17.63 2.45
C LEU A 318 -7.02 18.40 3.63
N ASP A 319 -5.99 19.24 3.44
CA ASP A 319 -5.28 19.94 4.51
C ASP A 319 -4.81 18.99 5.64
N ALA A 320 -4.35 17.79 5.28
CA ALA A 320 -3.91 16.78 6.23
C ALA A 320 -2.71 17.27 7.05
N LYS A 321 -2.65 16.81 8.30
CA LYS A 321 -1.52 17.08 9.22
C LYS A 321 -0.83 15.78 9.58
N ILE A 322 0.48 15.84 9.77
CA ILE A 322 1.29 14.73 10.24
C ILE A 322 1.73 14.97 11.69
N ILE A 323 1.69 13.93 12.47
CA ILE A 323 2.23 13.91 13.82
C ILE A 323 3.61 13.25 13.76
N VAL A 324 4.64 14.04 14.02
CA VAL A 324 6.04 13.60 14.05
C VAL A 324 6.48 13.45 15.50
N LYS A 325 7.11 12.33 15.82
CA LYS A 325 7.74 12.09 17.14
C LYS A 325 9.23 11.89 16.99
N GLY A 326 10.00 12.26 18.03
CA GLY A 326 11.44 12.01 18.16
C GLY A 326 12.01 12.76 19.35
N LYS A 327 13.00 12.19 20.03
CA LYS A 327 13.70 12.77 21.21
C LYS A 327 12.74 13.43 22.21
N ASN A 328 11.67 12.76 22.61
CA ASN A 328 10.65 13.24 23.56
C ASN A 328 9.80 14.45 23.09
N LYS A 329 9.90 14.86 21.82
CA LYS A 329 9.09 15.94 21.25
C LYS A 329 8.02 15.38 20.31
N ILE A 330 6.82 15.96 20.41
CA ILE A 330 5.71 15.70 19.50
C ILE A 330 5.46 16.99 18.73
N GLN A 331 5.41 16.90 17.41
CA GLN A 331 5.14 18.04 16.52
C GLN A 331 3.94 17.70 15.63
N VAL A 332 3.03 18.65 15.47
CA VAL A 332 1.93 18.57 14.50
C VAL A 332 2.29 19.50 13.36
N LEU A 333 2.60 18.95 12.20
CA LEU A 333 3.02 19.69 11.03
C LEU A 333 1.94 19.60 9.94
N PRO A 334 1.65 20.68 9.21
CA PRO A 334 0.87 20.59 7.99
C PRO A 334 1.64 19.74 6.96
N LEU A 335 0.92 18.96 6.16
CA LEU A 335 1.55 18.22 5.07
C LEU A 335 2.03 19.16 3.96
N ASP A 336 1.32 20.28 3.79
CA ASP A 336 1.74 21.35 2.90
C ASP A 336 3.09 21.95 3.37
N GLY A 337 4.05 22.03 2.44
CA GLY A 337 5.43 22.43 2.73
C GLY A 337 6.27 21.40 3.48
N PHE A 338 5.78 20.15 3.68
CA PHE A 338 6.57 19.08 4.28
C PHE A 338 7.57 18.44 3.29
N PHE A 339 7.21 18.38 2.02
CA PHE A 339 8.08 17.92 0.94
C PHE A 339 9.03 19.04 0.51
N ILE A 340 10.34 18.79 0.58
CA ILE A 340 11.35 19.82 0.32
C ILE A 340 11.89 19.72 -1.12
N ASN A 341 12.16 18.50 -1.57
CA ASN A 341 12.71 18.20 -2.90
C ASN A 341 12.39 16.74 -3.26
N TYR A 342 12.82 16.29 -4.43
CA TYR A 342 12.65 14.91 -4.88
C TYR A 342 13.09 13.93 -3.79
N ARG A 343 12.12 13.12 -3.31
CA ARG A 343 12.28 12.13 -2.23
C ARG A 343 12.92 12.68 -0.94
N LYS A 344 12.73 13.98 -0.65
CA LYS A 344 13.21 14.64 0.58
C LYS A 344 12.06 15.30 1.33
N THR A 345 12.05 15.09 2.64
CA THR A 345 11.06 15.65 3.57
C THR A 345 11.72 16.46 4.68
N LYS A 346 10.92 17.14 5.48
CA LYS A 346 11.37 17.84 6.69
C LYS A 346 11.67 16.92 7.89
N LEU A 347 11.55 15.59 7.75
CA LEU A 347 11.95 14.67 8.81
C LEU A 347 13.45 14.78 9.09
N ARG A 348 13.78 14.87 10.37
CA ARG A 348 15.17 14.89 10.85
C ARG A 348 15.57 13.50 11.33
N LYS A 349 16.89 13.26 11.46
CA LYS A 349 17.43 12.02 12.03
C LYS A 349 16.85 11.75 13.43
N GLY A 350 16.46 10.52 13.67
CA GLY A 350 15.82 10.09 14.92
C GLY A 350 14.36 10.52 15.08
N GLN A 351 13.74 11.11 14.05
CA GLN A 351 12.31 11.39 14.00
C GLN A 351 11.58 10.35 13.15
N PHE A 352 10.29 10.14 13.46
CA PHE A 352 9.40 9.30 12.67
C PHE A 352 7.99 9.90 12.62
N ILE A 353 7.25 9.56 11.58
CA ILE A 353 5.82 9.85 11.50
C ILE A 353 5.10 8.90 12.45
N HIS A 354 4.38 9.45 13.41
CA HIS A 354 3.59 8.68 14.37
C HIS A 354 2.18 8.40 13.82
N SER A 355 1.55 9.42 13.26
CA SER A 355 0.19 9.33 12.71
C SER A 355 -0.09 10.45 11.72
N ILE A 356 -1.18 10.32 10.98
CA ILE A 356 -1.69 11.30 10.04
C ILE A 356 -3.11 11.68 10.47
N ARG A 357 -3.43 12.98 10.54
CA ARG A 357 -4.77 13.51 10.78
C ARG A 357 -5.36 14.05 9.50
N ILE A 358 -6.52 13.54 9.12
CA ILE A 358 -7.26 13.93 7.92
C ILE A 358 -8.56 14.61 8.38
N PRO A 359 -8.70 15.94 8.20
CA PRO A 359 -9.90 16.66 8.66
C PRO A 359 -11.15 16.21 7.92
N PHE A 360 -12.28 16.18 8.61
CA PHE A 360 -13.58 16.03 7.96
C PHE A 360 -13.98 17.32 7.25
N LEU A 361 -14.66 17.17 6.13
CA LEU A 361 -15.21 18.29 5.37
C LEU A 361 -16.65 18.55 5.80
N LYS A 362 -16.95 19.78 6.24
CA LYS A 362 -18.30 20.15 6.67
C LYS A 362 -19.20 20.59 5.52
N LYS A 363 -18.65 21.34 4.54
CA LYS A 363 -19.41 21.96 3.43
C LYS A 363 -18.65 21.89 2.09
N SER A 364 -17.58 21.14 2.01
CA SER A 364 -16.75 21.07 0.80
C SER A 364 -17.01 19.78 0.03
N ILE A 365 -16.84 19.86 -1.26
CA ILE A 365 -16.87 18.74 -2.20
C ILE A 365 -15.44 18.30 -2.46
N PHE A 366 -15.13 17.03 -2.24
CA PHE A 366 -13.84 16.44 -2.55
C PHE A 366 -13.93 15.59 -3.81
N LYS A 367 -13.01 15.81 -4.76
CA LYS A 367 -12.86 15.04 -5.98
C LYS A 367 -11.42 14.61 -6.16
N ALA A 368 -11.21 13.40 -6.68
CA ALA A 368 -9.88 12.89 -6.98
C ALA A 368 -9.89 12.05 -8.27
N TYR A 369 -8.82 12.18 -9.06
CA TYR A 369 -8.69 11.53 -10.36
C TYR A 369 -7.27 10.96 -10.52
N LYS A 370 -7.19 9.75 -11.08
CA LYS A 370 -5.92 9.09 -11.42
C LYS A 370 -5.92 8.75 -12.91
N ILE A 371 -4.93 9.26 -13.62
CA ILE A 371 -4.67 8.92 -15.03
C ILE A 371 -3.38 8.10 -15.09
N SER A 372 -3.48 6.91 -15.66
CA SER A 372 -2.40 5.94 -15.85
C SER A 372 -2.63 5.17 -17.15
N LYS A 373 -1.61 4.50 -17.69
CA LYS A 373 -1.71 3.72 -18.93
C LYS A 373 -2.62 2.49 -18.77
N ARG A 374 -2.61 1.87 -17.58
CA ARG A 374 -3.50 0.76 -17.21
C ARG A 374 -4.43 1.21 -16.08
N ILE A 375 -5.58 0.55 -15.97
CA ILE A 375 -6.55 0.90 -14.93
C ILE A 375 -6.01 0.54 -13.55
N ASP A 376 -5.52 -0.70 -13.39
CA ASP A 376 -5.08 -1.24 -12.11
C ASP A 376 -3.56 -1.48 -12.10
N ASP A 377 -2.98 -1.49 -10.90
CA ASP A 377 -1.58 -1.77 -10.61
C ASP A 377 -0.60 -1.01 -11.52
N ASP A 378 -0.86 0.28 -11.72
CA ASP A 378 -0.04 1.14 -12.56
C ASP A 378 0.26 2.49 -11.91
N ILE A 379 1.41 3.05 -12.25
CA ILE A 379 1.89 4.33 -11.75
C ILE A 379 1.18 5.47 -12.49
N SER A 380 0.69 6.47 -11.74
CA SER A 380 0.03 7.63 -12.31
C SER A 380 0.94 8.45 -13.23
N SER A 381 0.44 8.77 -14.41
CA SER A 381 0.97 9.89 -15.19
C SER A 381 0.63 11.21 -14.51
N VAL A 382 -0.65 11.37 -14.10
CA VAL A 382 -1.15 12.52 -13.33
C VAL A 382 -2.13 11.99 -12.29
N CYS A 383 -1.97 12.42 -11.03
CA CYS A 383 -2.95 12.27 -9.97
C CYS A 383 -3.39 13.66 -9.51
N ALA A 384 -4.69 13.95 -9.59
CA ALA A 384 -5.25 15.26 -9.26
C ALA A 384 -6.26 15.15 -8.13
N SER A 385 -6.31 16.15 -7.26
CA SER A 385 -7.33 16.22 -6.21
C SER A 385 -7.78 17.66 -5.96
N PHE A 386 -9.05 17.78 -5.64
CA PHE A 386 -9.75 19.05 -5.48
C PHE A 386 -10.62 18.97 -4.22
N ASN A 387 -10.56 20.03 -3.43
CA ASN A 387 -11.42 20.24 -2.27
C ASN A 387 -12.02 21.63 -2.38
N ILE A 388 -13.33 21.72 -2.63
CA ILE A 388 -14.00 22.93 -3.07
C ILE A 388 -15.18 23.22 -2.17
N GLU A 389 -15.20 24.39 -1.54
CA GLU A 389 -16.33 24.92 -0.80
C GLU A 389 -17.03 25.99 -1.63
N VAL A 390 -18.29 25.72 -2.01
CA VAL A 390 -19.13 26.61 -2.82
C VAL A 390 -20.28 27.12 -1.95
N ASN A 391 -20.54 28.44 -1.99
CA ASN A 391 -21.70 29.07 -1.37
C ASN A 391 -22.34 30.03 -2.38
N LYS A 392 -23.63 29.85 -2.69
CA LYS A 392 -24.39 30.66 -3.68
C LYS A 392 -23.62 30.83 -4.99
N ASN A 393 -23.11 29.73 -5.58
CA ASN A 393 -22.29 29.69 -6.80
C ASN A 393 -20.93 30.42 -6.71
N LYS A 394 -20.54 30.97 -5.57
CA LYS A 394 -19.20 31.53 -5.34
C LYS A 394 -18.31 30.52 -4.61
N ILE A 395 -17.08 30.39 -5.07
CA ILE A 395 -16.07 29.53 -4.44
C ILE A 395 -15.49 30.27 -3.23
N LYS A 396 -15.76 29.74 -2.04
CA LYS A 396 -15.28 30.32 -0.77
C LYS A 396 -13.89 29.83 -0.40
N LYS A 397 -13.66 28.54 -0.59
CA LYS A 397 -12.37 27.91 -0.31
C LYS A 397 -12.10 26.87 -1.36
N ILE A 398 -10.85 26.75 -1.78
CA ILE A 398 -10.42 25.72 -2.72
C ILE A 398 -9.01 25.26 -2.36
N ARG A 399 -8.76 23.96 -2.57
CA ARG A 399 -7.46 23.31 -2.56
C ARG A 399 -7.33 22.44 -3.80
N ILE A 400 -6.29 22.66 -4.54
CA ILE A 400 -5.98 21.93 -5.78
C ILE A 400 -4.59 21.36 -5.65
N ALA A 401 -4.44 20.04 -5.72
CA ALA A 401 -3.13 19.41 -5.61
C ALA A 401 -2.92 18.37 -6.69
N PHE A 402 -1.67 18.26 -7.16
CA PHE A 402 -1.28 17.32 -8.19
C PHE A 402 -0.04 16.52 -7.79
N GLY A 403 -0.06 15.23 -8.19
CA GLY A 403 1.10 14.35 -8.30
C GLY A 403 1.47 14.14 -9.76
N GLY A 404 2.74 13.92 -10.06
CA GLY A 404 3.26 13.73 -11.42
C GLY A 404 3.47 15.02 -12.22
N MET A 405 3.29 16.20 -11.60
CA MET A 405 3.35 17.51 -12.25
C MET A 405 4.58 18.35 -11.83
N SER A 406 5.37 17.87 -10.87
CA SER A 406 6.58 18.52 -10.37
C SER A 406 7.51 17.46 -9.75
N ASN A 407 8.69 17.85 -9.30
CA ASN A 407 9.63 17.02 -8.53
C ASN A 407 9.10 16.64 -7.12
N ILE A 408 8.04 17.29 -6.66
CA ILE A 408 7.31 16.97 -5.42
C ILE A 408 5.81 17.01 -5.68
N PRO A 409 4.99 16.29 -4.90
CA PRO A 409 3.55 16.53 -4.86
C PRO A 409 3.31 17.91 -4.25
N LYS A 410 2.52 18.74 -4.88
CA LYS A 410 2.27 20.11 -4.40
C LYS A 410 0.92 20.67 -4.83
N ARG A 411 0.52 21.77 -4.17
CA ARG A 411 -0.69 22.53 -4.48
C ARG A 411 -0.47 23.53 -5.61
N ALA A 412 -1.54 23.83 -6.31
CA ALA A 412 -1.62 24.82 -7.40
C ALA A 412 -2.00 26.20 -6.86
N PHE A 413 -1.14 26.84 -6.07
CA PHE A 413 -1.47 28.07 -5.35
C PHE A 413 -1.91 29.24 -6.25
N ASN A 414 -1.27 29.42 -7.42
CA ASN A 414 -1.65 30.48 -8.34
C ASN A 414 -3.02 30.18 -8.98
N CYS A 415 -3.27 28.92 -9.31
CA CYS A 415 -4.55 28.46 -9.82
C CYS A 415 -5.67 28.63 -8.75
N GLU A 416 -5.42 28.26 -7.49
CA GLU A 416 -6.36 28.42 -6.39
C GLU A 416 -6.78 29.89 -6.20
N LYS A 417 -5.85 30.84 -6.30
CA LYS A 417 -6.14 32.30 -6.19
C LYS A 417 -7.13 32.79 -7.24
N VAL A 418 -7.14 32.19 -8.43
CA VAL A 418 -8.11 32.56 -9.49
C VAL A 418 -9.54 32.25 -9.08
N PHE A 419 -9.74 31.20 -8.29
CA PHE A 419 -11.07 30.71 -7.92
C PHE A 419 -11.64 31.34 -6.66
N VAL A 420 -10.81 31.73 -5.70
CA VAL A 420 -11.30 32.28 -4.42
C VAL A 420 -12.12 33.55 -4.66
N ASN A 421 -13.36 33.58 -4.11
CA ASN A 421 -14.38 34.60 -4.28
C ASN A 421 -14.91 34.81 -5.72
N SER A 422 -14.51 33.96 -6.66
CA SER A 422 -15.03 33.96 -8.05
C SER A 422 -16.28 33.10 -8.18
N TYR A 423 -17.09 33.39 -9.19
CA TYR A 423 -18.19 32.53 -9.60
C TYR A 423 -17.65 31.30 -10.37
N LEU A 424 -18.36 30.20 -10.22
CA LEU A 424 -18.10 28.97 -10.99
C LEU A 424 -18.59 29.16 -12.44
N SER A 425 -17.75 29.77 -13.28
CA SER A 425 -18.03 30.08 -14.69
C SER A 425 -16.97 29.55 -15.62
N ASP A 426 -17.32 29.35 -16.89
CA ASP A 426 -16.40 28.86 -17.92
C ASP A 426 -15.22 29.84 -18.12
N LYS A 427 -15.46 31.16 -17.98
CA LYS A 427 -14.42 32.21 -18.00
C LYS A 427 -13.39 32.00 -16.88
N THR A 428 -13.87 31.69 -15.64
CA THR A 428 -12.99 31.41 -14.51
C THR A 428 -12.16 30.16 -14.73
N ILE A 429 -12.78 29.08 -15.24
CA ILE A 429 -12.10 27.82 -15.57
C ILE A 429 -11.02 28.05 -16.62
N HIS A 430 -11.34 28.76 -17.71
CA HIS A 430 -10.37 29.04 -18.78
C HIS A 430 -9.17 29.85 -18.27
N LYS A 431 -9.39 30.86 -17.43
CA LYS A 431 -8.32 31.63 -16.77
C LYS A 431 -7.46 30.73 -15.89
N ALA A 432 -8.08 29.85 -15.09
CA ALA A 432 -7.38 28.93 -14.20
C ALA A 432 -6.52 27.90 -14.96
N LYS A 433 -7.02 27.35 -16.09
CA LYS A 433 -6.26 26.45 -16.98
C LYS A 433 -4.97 27.11 -17.49
N LYS A 434 -5.01 28.40 -17.86
CA LYS A 434 -3.80 29.14 -18.29
C LYS A 434 -2.82 29.37 -17.13
N ILE A 435 -3.34 29.69 -15.94
CA ILE A 435 -2.51 29.96 -14.76
C ILE A 435 -1.86 28.69 -14.22
N LEU A 436 -2.41 27.50 -14.45
CA LEU A 436 -1.86 26.23 -13.98
C LEU A 436 -0.41 26.00 -14.46
N GLU A 437 -0.02 26.53 -15.62
CA GLU A 437 1.36 26.48 -16.16
C GLU A 437 2.38 27.25 -15.28
N LYS A 438 1.91 28.23 -14.49
CA LYS A 438 2.76 28.95 -13.52
C LYS A 438 3.02 28.12 -12.26
N ASP A 439 2.13 27.18 -11.94
CA ASP A 439 2.27 26.33 -10.75
C ASP A 439 3.16 25.10 -11.02
N PHE A 440 3.18 24.58 -12.25
CA PHE A 440 3.77 23.29 -12.57
C PHE A 440 4.66 23.31 -13.80
N LYS A 441 5.78 22.57 -13.69
CA LYS A 441 6.69 22.25 -14.80
C LYS A 441 6.94 20.74 -14.80
N PRO A 442 6.04 19.92 -15.38
CA PRO A 442 6.21 18.47 -15.40
C PRO A 442 7.36 18.05 -16.31
N ILE A 443 7.89 16.86 -16.08
CA ILE A 443 8.95 16.25 -16.88
C ILE A 443 8.37 15.30 -17.94
N THR A 444 9.17 15.02 -18.97
CA THR A 444 8.95 13.89 -19.89
C THR A 444 9.70 12.69 -19.36
N ASP A 445 9.01 11.55 -19.23
CA ASP A 445 9.57 10.26 -18.84
C ASP A 445 8.90 9.10 -19.62
N ALA A 446 9.24 7.86 -19.28
CA ALA A 446 8.67 6.68 -19.92
C ALA A 446 7.13 6.55 -19.78
N ARG A 447 6.51 7.28 -18.85
CA ARG A 447 5.06 7.23 -18.61
C ARG A 447 4.29 8.22 -19.43
N ALA A 448 4.80 9.47 -19.55
CA ALA A 448 4.11 10.52 -20.27
C ALA A 448 5.05 11.69 -20.62
N THR A 449 4.73 12.41 -21.70
CA THR A 449 5.40 13.65 -22.06
C THR A 449 4.96 14.80 -21.16
N GLN A 450 5.79 15.82 -21.01
CA GLN A 450 5.47 17.07 -20.33
C GLN A 450 4.16 17.70 -20.87
N LYS A 451 4.02 17.75 -22.20
CA LYS A 451 2.84 18.30 -22.89
C LYS A 451 1.56 17.53 -22.51
N TYR A 452 1.62 16.19 -22.57
CA TYR A 452 0.49 15.33 -22.18
C TYR A 452 0.08 15.56 -20.71
N ARG A 453 1.04 15.57 -19.79
CA ARG A 453 0.74 15.78 -18.35
C ARG A 453 0.05 17.13 -18.11
N MET A 454 0.52 18.20 -18.76
CA MET A 454 -0.07 19.53 -18.60
C MET A 454 -1.48 19.57 -19.18
N GLU A 455 -1.70 19.01 -20.38
CA GLU A 455 -3.01 18.95 -20.99
C GLU A 455 -4.02 18.13 -20.15
N VAL A 456 -3.59 16.97 -19.67
CA VAL A 456 -4.39 16.15 -18.75
C VAL A 456 -4.73 16.93 -17.46
N ALA A 457 -3.78 17.62 -16.86
CA ALA A 457 -4.03 18.40 -15.66
C ALA A 457 -5.08 19.52 -15.87
N LYS A 458 -5.00 20.22 -17.01
CA LYS A 458 -6.01 21.23 -17.42
C LYS A 458 -7.39 20.63 -17.63
N ASN A 459 -7.45 19.45 -18.26
CA ASN A 459 -8.71 18.76 -18.53
C ASN A 459 -9.32 18.16 -17.24
N LEU A 460 -8.51 17.67 -16.30
CA LEU A 460 -8.99 17.22 -14.98
C LEU A 460 -9.52 18.38 -14.14
N LEU A 461 -8.91 19.56 -14.24
CA LEU A 461 -9.44 20.78 -13.63
C LEU A 461 -10.85 21.09 -14.16
N GLU A 462 -11.01 21.16 -15.47
CA GLU A 462 -12.30 21.41 -16.13
C GLU A 462 -13.34 20.34 -15.79
N LYS A 463 -12.96 19.04 -15.90
CA LYS A 463 -13.82 17.92 -15.50
C LYS A 463 -14.35 18.07 -14.09
N CYS A 464 -13.48 18.40 -13.14
CA CYS A 464 -13.88 18.59 -11.74
C CYS A 464 -14.96 19.68 -11.61
N PHE A 465 -14.78 20.80 -12.27
CA PHE A 465 -15.75 21.90 -12.19
C PHE A 465 -17.05 21.59 -12.91
N LEU A 466 -17.02 20.89 -14.02
CA LEU A 466 -18.24 20.40 -14.70
C LEU A 466 -19.03 19.45 -13.79
N GLU A 467 -18.37 18.53 -13.11
CA GLU A 467 -19.02 17.62 -12.15
C GLU A 467 -19.64 18.37 -10.96
N VAL A 468 -18.95 19.38 -10.45
CA VAL A 468 -19.45 20.22 -9.34
C VAL A 468 -20.64 21.05 -9.79
N LYS A 469 -20.60 21.65 -10.98
CA LYS A 469 -21.66 22.46 -11.58
C LYS A 469 -22.92 21.64 -11.86
N GLN A 470 -22.73 20.45 -12.46
CA GLN A 470 -23.85 19.57 -12.85
C GLN A 470 -24.31 18.64 -11.71
N ARG A 471 -23.61 18.60 -10.58
CA ARG A 471 -23.83 17.64 -9.47
C ARG A 471 -23.89 16.18 -9.94
N LYS A 472 -23.15 15.85 -11.01
CA LYS A 472 -23.14 14.55 -11.65
C LYS A 472 -21.71 14.12 -11.95
N ASN A 473 -21.41 12.84 -11.75
CA ASN A 473 -20.12 12.28 -12.18
C ASN A 473 -20.08 12.15 -13.72
N ILE A 474 -19.09 12.78 -14.31
CA ILE A 474 -18.84 12.67 -15.75
C ILE A 474 -17.87 11.52 -15.98
N ARG A 475 -18.33 10.44 -16.57
CA ARG A 475 -17.46 9.33 -16.97
C ARG A 475 -16.68 9.72 -18.21
N ILE A 476 -15.38 9.44 -18.23
CA ILE A 476 -14.61 9.38 -19.46
C ILE A 476 -14.95 8.03 -20.05
N ASN A 477 -15.72 8.01 -21.13
CA ASN A 477 -15.91 6.77 -21.88
C ASN A 477 -14.56 6.45 -22.53
N VAL A 478 -13.95 5.35 -22.07
CA VAL A 478 -12.80 4.71 -22.70
C VAL A 478 -13.30 3.47 -23.40
#